data_6939f3c993d4aadd3514c59349a0416a
#
_entry.id   6939f3c993d4aadd3514c59349a0416a
#
_cell.length_a   1.000
_cell.length_b   1.000
_cell.length_c   1.000
_cell.angle_alpha   90.00
_cell.angle_beta   90.00
_cell.angle_gamma   90.00
#
_symmetry.space_group_name_H-M   'P 1'
#
loop_
_entity.id
_entity.type
_entity.pdbx_description
1 polymer ?
#
loop_
_entity_poly.entity_id
_entity_poly.type
_entity_poly.pdbx_seq_one_letter_code
_entity_poly.pdbx_strand_id
1 'polypeptide(L)'
;MSYTLFISDLHLDESRPQHLAALEHLMKEHGGVADALYILGDLFETWIGDDNDSAFNLRAISAFKRFSSTGSKLFFMHGNRDFLLGGDFAQQAGGTLIAEGTVVNLYGIQALLMHGDSLCTEDEKYQQFRAMVRQPAWQQGMLTKSLAERRAIADGMRMQSQQNNENKAANIMDVTPEEVVRVMEEAGVNDLIHGHTHRPNVHSVQLADRMGTRWVLGDWGNSAWLIRASKDDIELTNFDIA
;
A
#
# COMPACT_ATOMS: atom_id res chain seq x y z
N MET A 1 -14.51 20.59 4.91
CA MET A 1 -13.66 20.70 3.71
C MET A 1 -13.47 19.28 3.17
N SER A 2 -13.63 19.08 1.85
CA SER A 2 -13.38 17.77 1.21
C SER A 2 -11.89 17.47 1.20
N TYR A 3 -11.51 16.23 1.55
CA TYR A 3 -10.14 15.73 1.48
C TYR A 3 -10.10 14.22 1.34
N THR A 4 -8.99 13.74 0.82
CA THR A 4 -8.68 12.33 0.63
C THR A 4 -7.43 11.96 1.41
N LEU A 5 -7.42 10.78 2.02
CA LEU A 5 -6.28 10.25 2.77
C LEU A 5 -5.61 9.11 2.02
N PHE A 6 -4.28 9.04 2.15
CA PHE A 6 -3.45 7.95 1.64
C PHE A 6 -2.58 7.42 2.77
N ILE A 7 -2.52 6.12 2.90
CA ILE A 7 -1.64 5.39 3.81
C ILE A 7 -1.07 4.17 3.08
N SER A 8 0.04 3.63 3.56
CA SER A 8 0.65 2.39 3.08
C SER A 8 1.52 1.76 4.15
N ASP A 9 1.97 0.55 3.91
CA ASP A 9 3.01 -0.11 4.72
C ASP A 9 2.65 -0.18 6.21
N LEU A 10 1.39 -0.52 6.50
CA LEU A 10 0.89 -0.67 7.87
C LEU A 10 1.40 -1.94 8.52
N HIS A 11 1.65 -2.97 7.71
CA HIS A 11 2.14 -4.26 8.15
C HIS A 11 1.37 -4.82 9.36
N LEU A 12 0.03 -4.79 9.27
CA LEU A 12 -0.85 -5.28 10.34
C LEU A 12 -0.56 -6.73 10.66
N ASP A 13 -0.32 -7.01 11.95
CA ASP A 13 0.03 -8.32 12.46
C ASP A 13 -0.45 -8.47 13.92
N GLU A 14 -0.80 -9.70 14.32
CA GLU A 14 -1.29 -10.00 15.68
C GLU A 14 -0.25 -9.67 16.76
N SER A 15 1.04 -9.72 16.43
CA SER A 15 2.13 -9.38 17.35
C SER A 15 2.26 -7.88 17.61
N ARG A 16 1.62 -7.05 16.78
CA ARG A 16 1.64 -5.58 16.85
C ARG A 16 0.21 -5.00 16.87
N PRO A 17 -0.60 -5.34 17.88
CA PRO A 17 -2.01 -4.93 17.93
C PRO A 17 -2.23 -3.42 17.98
N GLN A 18 -1.21 -2.64 18.41
CA GLN A 18 -1.24 -1.18 18.43
C GLN A 18 -1.39 -0.57 17.02
N HIS A 19 -0.85 -1.20 15.96
CA HIS A 19 -1.02 -0.71 14.59
C HIS A 19 -2.49 -0.77 14.15
N LEU A 20 -3.17 -1.88 14.44
CA LEU A 20 -4.61 -1.99 14.16
C LEU A 20 -5.43 -1.01 15.01
N ALA A 21 -5.06 -0.79 16.28
CA ALA A 21 -5.74 0.18 17.12
C ALA A 21 -5.57 1.62 16.59
N ALA A 22 -4.37 1.98 16.14
CA ALA A 22 -4.10 3.28 15.52
C ALA A 22 -4.89 3.46 14.21
N LEU A 23 -5.00 2.41 13.38
CA LEU A 23 -5.83 2.43 12.18
C LEU A 23 -7.32 2.61 12.51
N GLU A 24 -7.82 1.90 13.53
CA GLU A 24 -9.21 2.05 13.99
C GLU A 24 -9.47 3.48 14.48
N HIS A 25 -8.50 4.10 15.16
CA HIS A 25 -8.61 5.49 15.60
C HIS A 25 -8.66 6.45 14.41
N LEU A 26 -7.72 6.33 13.47
CA LEU A 26 -7.70 7.13 12.23
C LEU A 26 -9.04 7.03 11.48
N MET A 27 -9.53 5.81 11.27
CA MET A 27 -10.79 5.58 10.56
C MET A 27 -12.02 6.12 11.32
N LYS A 28 -12.00 6.09 12.65
CA LYS A 28 -13.07 6.68 13.48
C LYS A 28 -13.08 8.20 13.37
N GLU A 29 -11.90 8.83 13.37
CA GLU A 29 -11.74 10.29 13.28
C GLU A 29 -12.19 10.82 11.91
N HIS A 30 -11.85 10.11 10.83
CA HIS A 30 -12.04 10.58 9.47
C HIS A 30 -13.28 9.99 8.75
N GLY A 31 -13.93 8.98 9.33
CA GLY A 31 -15.13 8.35 8.75
C GLY A 31 -16.30 9.34 8.66
N GLY A 32 -16.86 9.45 7.45
CA GLY A 32 -17.94 10.40 7.14
C GLY A 32 -17.47 11.85 6.95
N VAL A 33 -16.16 12.12 7.12
CA VAL A 33 -15.55 13.44 6.92
C VAL A 33 -14.63 13.44 5.72
N ALA A 34 -13.76 12.42 5.60
CA ALA A 34 -12.94 12.23 4.41
C ALA A 34 -13.77 11.71 3.24
N ASP A 35 -13.52 12.20 2.03
CA ASP A 35 -14.17 11.70 0.81
C ASP A 35 -13.74 10.26 0.51
N ALA A 36 -12.45 9.95 0.73
CA ALA A 36 -11.88 8.64 0.51
C ALA A 36 -10.65 8.36 1.39
N LEU A 37 -10.40 7.06 1.62
CA LEU A 37 -9.14 6.52 2.13
C LEU A 37 -8.57 5.54 1.10
N TYR A 38 -7.33 5.77 0.67
CA TYR A 38 -6.56 4.87 -0.18
C TYR A 38 -5.47 4.19 0.66
N ILE A 39 -5.39 2.87 0.55
CA ILE A 39 -4.35 2.05 1.18
C ILE A 39 -3.49 1.48 0.07
N LEU A 40 -2.27 2.00 -0.07
CA LEU A 40 -1.39 1.76 -1.22
C LEU A 40 -0.45 0.55 -1.02
N GLY A 41 -0.99 -0.56 -0.51
CA GLY A 41 -0.27 -1.82 -0.35
C GLY A 41 0.37 -2.01 1.02
N ASP A 42 0.82 -3.24 1.26
CA ASP A 42 1.40 -3.70 2.52
C ASP A 42 0.54 -3.35 3.74
N LEU A 43 -0.79 -3.51 3.58
CA LEU A 43 -1.77 -3.37 4.65
C LEU A 43 -1.52 -4.41 5.74
N PHE A 44 -1.32 -5.68 5.35
CA PHE A 44 -0.98 -6.77 6.25
C PHE A 44 0.49 -7.18 6.09
N GLU A 45 1.12 -7.59 7.19
CA GLU A 45 2.47 -8.17 7.15
C GLU A 45 2.52 -9.44 6.29
N THR A 46 1.42 -10.18 6.26
CA THR A 46 1.24 -11.36 5.41
C THR A 46 -0.24 -11.62 5.19
N TRP A 47 -0.68 -11.70 3.93
CA TRP A 47 -2.01 -12.15 3.57
C TRP A 47 -1.92 -13.44 2.76
N ILE A 48 -2.60 -14.49 3.23
CA ILE A 48 -2.52 -15.83 2.62
C ILE A 48 -3.81 -16.27 1.92
N GLY A 49 -4.77 -15.36 1.81
CA GLY A 49 -6.07 -15.60 1.14
C GLY A 49 -7.24 -15.11 1.97
N ASP A 50 -8.34 -14.81 1.30
CA ASP A 50 -9.55 -14.22 1.91
C ASP A 50 -10.32 -15.20 2.80
N ASP A 51 -10.01 -16.48 2.72
CA ASP A 51 -10.53 -17.55 3.59
C ASP A 51 -9.80 -17.67 4.94
N ASN A 52 -8.81 -16.81 5.20
CA ASN A 52 -8.13 -16.73 6.49
C ASN A 52 -8.93 -15.84 7.47
N ASP A 53 -9.89 -16.44 8.14
CA ASP A 53 -10.86 -15.81 9.05
C ASP A 53 -10.36 -15.72 10.51
N SER A 54 -9.05 -15.48 10.73
CA SER A 54 -8.52 -15.25 12.07
C SER A 54 -9.27 -14.10 12.77
N ALA A 55 -9.36 -14.15 14.09
CA ALA A 55 -10.02 -13.09 14.87
C ALA A 55 -9.42 -11.71 14.60
N PHE A 56 -8.11 -11.64 14.35
CA PHE A 56 -7.41 -10.43 13.99
C PHE A 56 -7.85 -9.89 12.62
N ASN A 57 -7.88 -10.75 11.59
CA ASN A 57 -8.31 -10.37 10.25
C ASN A 57 -9.77 -9.91 10.24
N LEU A 58 -10.66 -10.63 10.92
CA LEU A 58 -12.08 -10.24 11.05
C LEU A 58 -12.26 -8.91 11.78
N ARG A 59 -11.41 -8.61 12.78
CA ARG A 59 -11.42 -7.30 13.45
C ARG A 59 -11.03 -6.18 12.49
N ALA A 60 -9.97 -6.38 11.69
CA ALA A 60 -9.53 -5.41 10.68
C ALA A 60 -10.62 -5.18 9.63
N ILE A 61 -11.20 -6.26 9.06
CA ILE A 61 -12.30 -6.19 8.10
C ILE A 61 -13.50 -5.42 8.68
N SER A 62 -13.85 -5.70 9.95
CA SER A 62 -14.95 -5.01 10.64
C SER A 62 -14.69 -3.51 10.81
N ALA A 63 -13.43 -3.13 11.05
CA ALA A 63 -13.05 -1.72 11.15
C ALA A 63 -13.19 -1.00 9.80
N PHE A 64 -12.73 -1.61 8.71
CA PHE A 64 -12.92 -1.09 7.35
C PHE A 64 -14.40 -0.97 6.99
N LYS A 65 -15.20 -2.00 7.33
CA LYS A 65 -16.65 -1.98 7.08
C LYS A 65 -17.34 -0.83 7.82
N ARG A 66 -16.95 -0.56 9.07
CA ARG A 66 -17.47 0.60 9.81
C ARG A 66 -17.13 1.90 9.09
N PHE A 67 -15.87 2.07 8.65
CA PHE A 67 -15.44 3.27 7.93
C PHE A 67 -16.24 3.46 6.63
N SER A 68 -16.32 2.44 5.77
CA SER A 68 -17.03 2.53 4.49
C SER A 68 -18.54 2.79 4.69
N SER A 69 -19.13 2.30 5.80
CA SER A 69 -20.54 2.51 6.13
C SER A 69 -20.87 3.96 6.53
N THR A 70 -19.88 4.80 6.78
CA THR A 70 -20.09 6.24 7.03
C THR A 70 -20.32 7.05 5.75
N GLY A 71 -20.13 6.44 4.57
CA GLY A 71 -20.22 7.10 3.27
C GLY A 71 -18.85 7.49 2.67
N SER A 72 -17.77 7.42 3.44
CA SER A 72 -16.41 7.58 2.92
C SER A 72 -16.02 6.40 2.03
N LYS A 73 -15.41 6.67 0.87
CA LYS A 73 -14.95 5.62 -0.04
C LYS A 73 -13.67 4.97 0.49
N LEU A 74 -13.50 3.67 0.19
CA LEU A 74 -12.33 2.91 0.63
C LEU A 74 -11.73 2.16 -0.55
N PHE A 75 -10.43 2.34 -0.76
CA PHE A 75 -9.69 1.71 -1.84
C PHE A 75 -8.46 0.99 -1.32
N PHE A 76 -8.22 -0.20 -1.86
CA PHE A 76 -7.06 -1.02 -1.54
C PHE A 76 -6.22 -1.25 -2.79
N MET A 77 -4.92 -1.20 -2.63
CA MET A 77 -3.94 -1.62 -3.64
C MET A 77 -3.09 -2.73 -3.04
N HIS A 78 -2.65 -3.68 -3.87
CA HIS A 78 -1.75 -4.72 -3.43
C HIS A 78 -0.33 -4.19 -3.19
N GLY A 79 0.25 -4.55 -2.07
CA GLY A 79 1.69 -4.48 -1.84
C GLY A 79 2.41 -5.79 -2.13
N ASN A 80 3.65 -5.89 -1.71
CA ASN A 80 4.45 -7.09 -1.86
C ASN A 80 4.23 -8.12 -0.73
N ARG A 81 3.51 -7.75 0.33
CA ARG A 81 3.16 -8.62 1.47
C ARG A 81 1.77 -9.21 1.36
N ASP A 82 0.88 -8.54 0.65
CA ASP A 82 -0.55 -8.83 0.64
C ASP A 82 -1.16 -8.95 -0.76
N PHE A 83 -0.37 -9.35 -1.74
CA PHE A 83 -0.78 -9.52 -3.13
C PHE A 83 -1.84 -10.62 -3.37
N LEU A 84 -2.21 -11.38 -2.34
CA LEU A 84 -3.33 -12.34 -2.35
C LEU A 84 -4.62 -11.75 -1.77
N LEU A 85 -4.68 -10.47 -1.42
CA LEU A 85 -5.94 -9.80 -1.11
C LEU A 85 -6.88 -9.93 -2.31
N GLY A 86 -8.06 -10.50 -2.07
CA GLY A 86 -9.02 -10.79 -3.12
C GLY A 86 -10.28 -9.94 -3.06
N GLY A 87 -11.21 -10.28 -3.97
CA GLY A 87 -12.50 -9.59 -4.06
C GLY A 87 -13.39 -9.79 -2.84
N ASP A 88 -13.29 -10.96 -2.17
CA ASP A 88 -14.09 -11.25 -0.98
C ASP A 88 -13.67 -10.39 0.20
N PHE A 89 -12.35 -10.17 0.39
CA PHE A 89 -11.87 -9.21 1.37
C PHE A 89 -12.39 -7.79 1.09
N ALA A 90 -12.24 -7.31 -0.15
CA ALA A 90 -12.68 -5.97 -0.51
C ALA A 90 -14.19 -5.78 -0.31
N GLN A 91 -14.99 -6.77 -0.68
CA GLN A 91 -16.44 -6.77 -0.49
C GLN A 91 -16.83 -6.74 1.00
N GLN A 92 -16.20 -7.59 1.82
CA GLN A 92 -16.45 -7.63 3.26
C GLN A 92 -16.05 -6.32 3.94
N ALA A 93 -14.92 -5.72 3.56
CA ALA A 93 -14.45 -4.43 4.05
C ALA A 93 -15.31 -3.24 3.54
N GLY A 94 -16.10 -3.46 2.49
CA GLY A 94 -16.91 -2.40 1.84
C GLY A 94 -16.05 -1.42 1.04
N GLY A 95 -14.94 -1.91 0.49
CA GLY A 95 -14.00 -1.14 -0.33
C GLY A 95 -13.84 -1.71 -1.73
N THR A 96 -12.91 -1.16 -2.49
CA THR A 96 -12.61 -1.53 -3.88
C THR A 96 -11.12 -1.79 -4.03
N LEU A 97 -10.74 -2.93 -4.63
CA LEU A 97 -9.38 -3.17 -5.07
C LEU A 97 -9.11 -2.36 -6.33
N ILE A 98 -8.01 -1.61 -6.33
CA ILE A 98 -7.52 -0.86 -7.48
C ILE A 98 -6.19 -1.42 -7.96
N ALA A 99 -5.93 -1.28 -9.25
CA ALA A 99 -4.67 -1.68 -9.84
C ALA A 99 -3.55 -0.68 -9.49
N GLU A 100 -2.32 -1.16 -9.40
CA GLU A 100 -1.15 -0.29 -9.41
C GLU A 100 -1.09 0.48 -10.72
N GLY A 101 -0.67 1.75 -10.66
CA GLY A 101 -0.71 2.64 -11.82
C GLY A 101 -2.07 3.32 -12.06
N THR A 102 -2.97 3.27 -11.10
CA THR A 102 -4.26 4.00 -11.18
C THR A 102 -4.03 5.50 -11.07
N VAL A 103 -4.55 6.25 -12.04
CA VAL A 103 -4.59 7.72 -11.98
C VAL A 103 -5.89 8.18 -11.34
N VAL A 104 -5.80 9.07 -10.37
CA VAL A 104 -6.94 9.66 -9.66
C VAL A 104 -6.95 11.17 -9.77
N ASN A 105 -8.15 11.75 -9.73
CA ASN A 105 -8.32 13.20 -9.66
C ASN A 105 -8.47 13.64 -8.20
N LEU A 106 -7.47 14.35 -7.70
CA LEU A 106 -7.43 14.92 -6.36
C LEU A 106 -7.79 16.41 -6.44
N TYR A 107 -9.09 16.70 -6.53
CA TYR A 107 -9.62 18.07 -6.53
C TYR A 107 -9.07 18.97 -7.66
N GLY A 108 -8.74 18.37 -8.81
CA GLY A 108 -8.18 19.05 -9.98
C GLY A 108 -6.72 18.66 -10.27
N ILE A 109 -6.03 18.01 -9.35
CA ILE A 109 -4.67 17.47 -9.54
C ILE A 109 -4.80 15.99 -9.95
N GLN A 110 -4.15 15.62 -11.07
CA GLN A 110 -4.05 14.22 -11.48
C GLN A 110 -2.84 13.59 -10.81
N ALA A 111 -3.06 12.56 -10.00
CA ALA A 111 -1.99 11.82 -9.31
C ALA A 111 -1.98 10.34 -9.70
N LEU A 112 -0.80 9.81 -9.97
CA LEU A 112 -0.55 8.38 -10.17
C LEU A 112 -0.38 7.71 -8.82
N LEU A 113 -1.11 6.62 -8.59
CA LEU A 113 -1.01 5.83 -7.37
C LEU A 113 -0.27 4.52 -7.65
N MET A 114 0.75 4.22 -6.85
CA MET A 114 1.51 2.99 -6.90
C MET A 114 1.79 2.48 -5.49
N HIS A 115 2.03 1.16 -5.35
CA HIS A 115 2.67 0.69 -4.11
C HIS A 115 4.12 1.15 -4.07
N GLY A 116 4.85 0.95 -5.16
CA GLY A 116 6.21 1.45 -5.33
C GLY A 116 7.25 0.35 -5.53
N ASP A 117 6.93 -0.90 -5.24
CA ASP A 117 7.83 -2.04 -5.41
C ASP A 117 8.24 -2.28 -6.87
N SER A 118 7.41 -1.92 -7.82
CA SER A 118 7.70 -1.99 -9.26
C SER A 118 8.70 -0.91 -9.72
N LEU A 119 8.86 0.16 -8.95
CA LEU A 119 9.80 1.24 -9.25
C LEU A 119 11.26 0.90 -8.89
N CYS A 120 11.48 -0.14 -8.05
CA CYS A 120 12.81 -0.59 -7.62
C CYS A 120 13.41 -1.53 -8.66
N THR A 121 13.70 -1.04 -9.88
CA THR A 121 14.09 -1.88 -11.02
C THR A 121 15.50 -2.43 -10.92
N GLU A 122 16.38 -1.84 -10.10
CA GLU A 122 17.73 -2.35 -9.85
C GLU A 122 17.74 -3.66 -9.03
N ASP A 123 16.64 -3.97 -8.31
CA ASP A 123 16.49 -5.25 -7.62
C ASP A 123 15.90 -6.31 -8.57
N GLU A 124 16.71 -6.73 -9.55
CA GLU A 124 16.29 -7.70 -10.57
C GLU A 124 15.74 -8.99 -9.98
N LYS A 125 16.31 -9.49 -8.88
CA LYS A 125 15.84 -10.73 -8.21
C LYS A 125 14.43 -10.53 -7.63
N TYR A 126 14.20 -9.39 -7.03
CA TYR A 126 12.88 -9.04 -6.52
C TYR A 126 11.89 -8.88 -7.69
N GLN A 127 12.25 -8.18 -8.77
CA GLN A 127 11.36 -8.00 -9.93
C GLN A 127 10.97 -9.34 -10.57
N GLN A 128 11.88 -10.30 -10.67
CA GLN A 128 11.58 -11.66 -11.14
C GLN A 128 10.59 -12.37 -10.19
N PHE A 129 10.83 -12.30 -8.89
CA PHE A 129 9.90 -12.83 -7.88
C PHE A 129 8.52 -12.18 -7.99
N ARG A 130 8.47 -10.86 -8.05
CA ARG A 130 7.24 -10.08 -8.22
C ARG A 130 6.45 -10.51 -9.46
N ALA A 131 7.13 -10.61 -10.60
CA ALA A 131 6.52 -11.04 -11.85
C ALA A 131 5.91 -12.46 -11.75
N MET A 132 6.57 -13.36 -11.01
CA MET A 132 6.08 -14.73 -10.79
C MET A 132 4.84 -14.74 -9.90
N VAL A 133 4.87 -14.12 -8.70
CA VAL A 133 3.77 -14.21 -7.71
C VAL A 133 2.53 -13.41 -8.11
N ARG A 134 2.67 -12.47 -9.04
CA ARG A 134 1.55 -11.70 -9.62
C ARG A 134 0.83 -12.43 -10.76
N GLN A 135 1.36 -13.58 -11.22
CA GLN A 135 0.68 -14.37 -12.26
C GLN A 135 -0.59 -15.03 -11.70
N PRO A 136 -1.75 -14.93 -12.40
CA PRO A 136 -3.00 -15.55 -11.94
C PRO A 136 -2.87 -17.05 -11.69
N ALA A 137 -2.14 -17.78 -12.54
CA ALA A 137 -1.92 -19.21 -12.38
C ALA A 137 -1.15 -19.55 -11.08
N TRP A 138 -0.14 -18.74 -10.72
CA TRP A 138 0.59 -18.91 -9.47
C TRP A 138 -0.32 -18.64 -8.26
N GLN A 139 -1.09 -17.56 -8.29
CA GLN A 139 -2.01 -17.19 -7.20
C GLN A 139 -3.10 -18.25 -7.01
N GLN A 140 -3.70 -18.73 -8.10
CA GLN A 140 -4.66 -19.84 -8.06
C GLN A 140 -4.04 -21.10 -7.46
N GLY A 141 -2.85 -21.49 -7.92
CA GLY A 141 -2.12 -22.64 -7.35
C GLY A 141 -1.80 -22.48 -5.88
N MET A 142 -1.53 -21.26 -5.41
CA MET A 142 -1.33 -20.97 -3.99
C MET A 142 -2.64 -21.12 -3.21
N LEU A 143 -3.74 -20.58 -3.70
CA LEU A 143 -5.04 -20.59 -3.04
C LEU A 143 -5.71 -21.99 -2.97
N THR A 144 -5.28 -22.96 -3.78
CA THR A 144 -5.75 -24.36 -3.65
C THR A 144 -5.14 -25.11 -2.47
N LYS A 145 -4.10 -24.57 -1.84
CA LYS A 145 -3.44 -25.19 -0.67
C LYS A 145 -4.20 -24.88 0.61
N SER A 146 -3.99 -25.68 1.64
CA SER A 146 -4.51 -25.41 2.98
C SER A 146 -3.89 -24.12 3.57
N LEU A 147 -4.58 -23.46 4.50
CA LEU A 147 -4.06 -22.28 5.19
C LEU A 147 -2.71 -22.53 5.86
N ALA A 148 -2.51 -23.72 6.43
CA ALA A 148 -1.24 -24.10 7.07
C ALA A 148 -0.08 -24.17 6.06
N GLU A 149 -0.31 -24.77 4.88
CA GLU A 149 0.69 -24.82 3.81
C GLU A 149 0.99 -23.42 3.25
N ARG A 150 -0.05 -22.61 3.03
CA ARG A 150 0.13 -21.22 2.56
C ARG A 150 0.93 -20.39 3.55
N ARG A 151 0.68 -20.54 4.84
CA ARG A 151 1.44 -19.87 5.91
C ARG A 151 2.90 -20.29 5.89
N ALA A 152 3.18 -21.59 5.85
CA ALA A 152 4.55 -22.09 5.80
C ALA A 152 5.32 -21.59 4.56
N ILE A 153 4.66 -21.52 3.40
CA ILE A 153 5.25 -20.97 2.18
C ILE A 153 5.54 -19.46 2.34
N ALA A 154 4.57 -18.69 2.86
CA ALA A 154 4.73 -17.25 3.06
C ALA A 154 5.87 -16.95 4.07
N ASP A 155 5.96 -17.70 5.17
CA ASP A 155 7.04 -17.56 6.14
C ASP A 155 8.41 -17.87 5.51
N GLY A 156 8.49 -18.92 4.68
CA GLY A 156 9.71 -19.26 3.94
C GLY A 156 10.14 -18.14 2.97
N MET A 157 9.21 -17.59 2.22
CA MET A 157 9.47 -16.45 1.32
C MET A 157 9.95 -15.21 2.09
N ARG A 158 9.36 -14.95 3.25
CA ARG A 158 9.74 -13.84 4.12
C ARG A 158 11.16 -13.99 4.65
N MET A 159 11.51 -15.17 5.17
CA MET A 159 12.88 -15.46 5.64
C MET A 159 13.91 -15.28 4.52
N GLN A 160 13.61 -15.77 3.32
CA GLN A 160 14.48 -15.59 2.15
C GLN A 160 14.62 -14.12 1.77
N SER A 161 13.54 -13.33 1.80
CA SER A 161 13.56 -11.89 1.53
C SER A 161 14.44 -11.15 2.54
N GLN A 162 14.33 -11.45 3.84
CA GLN A 162 15.15 -10.84 4.88
C GLN A 162 16.64 -11.14 4.66
N GLN A 163 17.01 -12.40 4.42
CA GLN A 163 18.40 -12.79 4.14
C GLN A 163 18.96 -12.11 2.89
N ASN A 164 18.15 -11.95 1.85
CA ASN A 164 18.55 -11.25 0.64
C ASN A 164 18.77 -9.75 0.90
N ASN A 165 17.95 -9.12 1.74
CA ASN A 165 18.02 -7.69 2.02
C ASN A 165 19.19 -7.30 2.93
N GLU A 166 19.63 -8.18 3.87
CA GLU A 166 20.78 -7.94 4.73
C GLU A 166 22.08 -7.68 3.96
N ASN A 167 22.18 -8.17 2.73
CA ASN A 167 23.37 -8.06 1.89
C ASN A 167 23.23 -7.04 0.75
N LYS A 168 22.09 -6.31 0.66
CA LYS A 168 21.87 -5.34 -0.42
C LYS A 168 22.31 -3.94 0.00
N ALA A 169 22.91 -3.22 -0.95
CA ALA A 169 23.17 -1.81 -0.78
C ALA A 169 21.83 -1.03 -0.70
N ALA A 170 21.78 -0.01 0.13
CA ALA A 170 20.56 0.74 0.40
C ALA A 170 19.93 1.40 -0.85
N ASN A 171 20.74 1.74 -1.86
CA ASN A 171 20.26 2.30 -3.13
C ASN A 171 19.51 1.29 -3.99
N ILE A 172 19.86 0.00 -3.94
CA ILE A 172 19.16 -1.06 -4.72
C ILE A 172 17.72 -1.26 -4.23
N MET A 173 17.46 -0.93 -2.96
CA MET A 173 16.14 -1.02 -2.34
C MET A 173 15.31 0.27 -2.49
N ASP A 174 15.84 1.31 -3.14
CA ASP A 174 15.09 2.54 -3.45
C ASP A 174 14.55 2.49 -4.87
N VAL A 175 13.66 3.42 -5.19
CA VAL A 175 13.12 3.56 -6.54
C VAL A 175 14.21 4.01 -7.51
N THR A 176 14.18 3.49 -8.73
CA THR A 176 15.05 3.92 -9.83
C THR A 176 14.53 5.27 -10.38
N PRO A 177 15.32 6.35 -10.36
CA PRO A 177 14.84 7.67 -10.77
C PRO A 177 14.28 7.72 -12.20
N GLU A 178 14.91 7.02 -13.13
CA GLU A 178 14.49 6.93 -14.52
C GLU A 178 13.14 6.24 -14.68
N GLU A 179 12.87 5.23 -13.85
CA GLU A 179 11.58 4.54 -13.82
C GLU A 179 10.46 5.43 -13.27
N VAL A 180 10.75 6.22 -12.24
CA VAL A 180 9.82 7.24 -11.72
C VAL A 180 9.42 8.22 -12.81
N VAL A 181 10.41 8.79 -13.54
CA VAL A 181 10.16 9.69 -14.66
C VAL A 181 9.32 8.99 -15.74
N ARG A 182 9.69 7.78 -16.13
CA ARG A 182 9.01 7.02 -17.17
C ARG A 182 7.52 6.82 -16.85
N VAL A 183 7.19 6.35 -15.64
CA VAL A 183 5.78 6.07 -15.28
C VAL A 183 4.96 7.35 -15.16
N MET A 184 5.53 8.45 -14.65
CA MET A 184 4.85 9.74 -14.56
C MET A 184 4.58 10.34 -15.95
N GLU A 185 5.54 10.23 -16.88
CA GLU A 185 5.39 10.69 -18.26
C GLU A 185 4.35 9.85 -19.03
N GLU A 186 4.40 8.52 -18.92
CA GLU A 186 3.43 7.62 -19.56
C GLU A 186 2.00 7.86 -19.05
N ALA A 187 1.86 8.13 -17.75
CA ALA A 187 0.56 8.46 -17.15
C ALA A 187 0.10 9.91 -17.44
N GLY A 188 1.00 10.77 -17.91
CA GLY A 188 0.71 12.18 -18.18
C GLY A 188 0.39 13.00 -16.93
N VAL A 189 0.99 12.65 -15.79
CA VAL A 189 0.73 13.29 -14.49
C VAL A 189 1.93 14.05 -13.96
N ASN A 190 1.68 14.96 -13.01
CA ASN A 190 2.73 15.67 -12.30
C ASN A 190 2.97 15.13 -10.88
N ASP A 191 2.05 14.36 -10.35
CA ASP A 191 2.13 13.84 -8.99
C ASP A 191 2.11 12.31 -8.98
N LEU A 192 3.05 11.72 -8.24
CA LEU A 192 3.14 10.29 -7.93
C LEU A 192 3.07 10.10 -6.43
N ILE A 193 2.16 9.26 -5.96
CA ILE A 193 2.03 8.90 -4.55
C ILE A 193 2.33 7.41 -4.42
N HIS A 194 3.28 7.04 -3.55
CA HIS A 194 3.63 5.64 -3.31
C HIS A 194 4.18 5.39 -1.89
N GLY A 195 4.32 4.12 -1.51
CA GLY A 195 4.93 3.62 -0.28
C GLY A 195 6.18 2.78 -0.53
N HIS A 196 6.21 1.58 0.05
CA HIS A 196 7.18 0.49 -0.14
C HIS A 196 8.60 0.76 0.37
N THR A 197 9.19 1.91 0.09
CA THR A 197 10.61 2.18 0.42
C THR A 197 10.82 2.53 1.89
N HIS A 198 9.74 2.81 2.64
CA HIS A 198 9.77 3.24 4.04
C HIS A 198 10.65 4.49 4.27
N ARG A 199 10.71 5.40 3.28
CA ARG A 199 11.51 6.62 3.30
C ARG A 199 10.64 7.84 3.05
N PRO A 200 9.80 8.21 4.05
CA PRO A 200 8.82 9.27 3.89
C PRO A 200 9.49 10.59 3.52
N ASN A 201 9.09 11.13 2.38
CA ASN A 201 9.64 12.39 1.86
C ASN A 201 8.82 12.93 0.69
N VAL A 202 9.05 14.18 0.34
CA VAL A 202 8.51 14.84 -0.85
C VAL A 202 9.67 15.23 -1.75
N HIS A 203 9.70 14.67 -2.95
CA HIS A 203 10.78 14.88 -3.91
C HIS A 203 10.30 15.65 -5.14
N SER A 204 11.06 16.65 -5.58
CA SER A 204 10.89 17.22 -6.90
C SER A 204 11.44 16.28 -7.96
N VAL A 205 10.69 16.07 -9.03
CA VAL A 205 11.07 15.19 -10.16
C VAL A 205 11.14 16.04 -11.42
N GLN A 206 12.30 16.06 -12.09
CA GLN A 206 12.41 16.72 -13.40
C GLN A 206 11.82 15.78 -14.45
N LEU A 207 10.71 16.19 -15.02
CA LEU A 207 10.10 15.58 -16.21
C LEU A 207 10.62 16.28 -17.48
N ALA A 208 10.24 15.78 -18.65
CA ALA A 208 10.80 16.25 -19.92
C ALA A 208 10.68 17.78 -20.11
N ASP A 209 9.54 18.37 -19.79
CA ASP A 209 9.22 19.78 -20.02
C ASP A 209 8.64 20.49 -18.79
N ARG A 210 8.54 19.80 -17.65
CA ARG A 210 7.89 20.30 -16.43
C ARG A 210 8.47 19.68 -15.17
N MET A 211 8.18 20.29 -14.03
CA MET A 211 8.45 19.71 -12.72
C MET A 211 7.27 18.88 -12.23
N GLY A 212 7.56 17.72 -11.69
CA GLY A 212 6.61 16.87 -10.97
C GLY A 212 6.98 16.73 -9.50
N THR A 213 6.12 16.04 -8.75
CA THR A 213 6.31 15.76 -7.32
C THR A 213 6.08 14.28 -7.06
N ARG A 214 7.01 13.65 -6.36
CA ARG A 214 6.91 12.30 -5.84
C ARG A 214 6.71 12.35 -4.33
N TRP A 215 5.57 11.86 -3.88
CA TRP A 215 5.16 11.77 -2.50
C TRP A 215 5.38 10.35 -1.99
N VAL A 216 6.22 10.19 -0.98
CA VAL A 216 6.57 8.88 -0.43
C VAL A 216 6.00 8.74 0.97
N LEU A 217 5.15 7.74 1.15
CA LEU A 217 4.63 7.34 2.45
C LEU A 217 5.70 6.55 3.24
N GLY A 218 5.69 6.69 4.56
CA GLY A 218 6.48 5.87 5.46
C GLY A 218 5.70 4.66 5.95
N ASP A 219 6.43 3.68 6.48
CA ASP A 219 5.84 2.54 7.19
C ASP A 219 5.29 2.95 8.56
N TRP A 220 4.39 2.12 9.08
CA TRP A 220 3.85 2.27 10.42
C TRP A 220 4.73 1.52 11.42
N GLY A 221 5.59 2.27 12.10
CA GLY A 221 6.44 1.79 13.17
C GLY A 221 6.04 2.38 14.51
N ASN A 222 6.84 3.31 15.04
CA ASN A 222 6.48 4.14 16.18
C ASN A 222 5.56 5.30 15.79
N SER A 223 5.56 5.69 14.52
CA SER A 223 4.70 6.73 13.96
C SER A 223 3.98 6.18 12.73
N ALA A 224 2.74 6.63 12.52
CA ALA A 224 1.93 6.34 11.35
C ALA A 224 2.03 7.49 10.36
N TRP A 225 2.47 7.21 9.14
CA TRP A 225 2.56 8.19 8.07
C TRP A 225 1.29 8.22 7.23
N LEU A 226 0.88 9.42 6.83
CA LEU A 226 -0.25 9.63 5.94
C LEU A 226 -0.05 10.83 5.03
N ILE A 227 -0.67 10.79 3.86
CA ILE A 227 -0.84 11.96 3.00
C ILE A 227 -2.30 12.38 3.06
N ARG A 228 -2.51 13.67 3.26
CA ARG A 228 -3.82 14.31 3.17
C ARG A 228 -3.84 15.22 1.95
N ALA A 229 -4.70 14.92 0.99
CA ALA A 229 -4.90 15.76 -0.19
C ALA A 229 -6.24 16.48 -0.10
N SER A 230 -6.26 17.78 -0.34
CA SER A 230 -7.43 18.62 -0.41
C SER A 230 -7.40 19.49 -1.68
N LYS A 231 -8.41 20.34 -1.86
CA LYS A 231 -8.40 21.32 -2.96
C LYS A 231 -7.25 22.31 -2.86
N ASP A 232 -6.81 22.61 -1.64
CA ASP A 232 -5.88 23.71 -1.39
C ASP A 232 -4.44 23.23 -1.26
N ASP A 233 -4.22 21.96 -0.83
CA ASP A 233 -2.89 21.44 -0.52
C ASP A 233 -2.84 19.90 -0.51
N ILE A 234 -1.62 19.36 -0.74
CA ILE A 234 -1.25 17.97 -0.46
C ILE A 234 -0.17 17.99 0.61
N GLU A 235 -0.39 17.34 1.72
CA GLU A 235 0.48 17.35 2.88
C GLU A 235 0.87 15.92 3.29
N LEU A 236 2.18 15.69 3.52
CA LEU A 236 2.72 14.47 4.13
C LEU A 236 2.92 14.73 5.62
N THR A 237 2.23 13.97 6.45
CA THR A 237 2.28 14.12 7.92
C THR A 237 2.42 12.77 8.62
N ASN A 238 2.64 12.80 9.91
CA ASN A 238 2.62 11.59 10.76
C ASN A 238 2.01 11.89 12.13
N PHE A 239 1.63 10.82 12.82
CA PHE A 239 1.23 10.84 14.23
C PHE A 239 1.82 9.64 14.97
N ASP A 240 2.01 9.77 16.28
CA ASP A 240 2.59 8.70 17.09
C ASP A 240 1.60 7.56 17.31
N ILE A 241 2.08 6.31 17.21
CA ILE A 241 1.33 5.11 17.58
C ILE A 241 1.60 4.85 19.08
N ALA A 242 0.53 4.95 19.87
CA ALA A 242 0.59 4.75 21.31
C ALA A 242 0.58 3.27 21.72
#